data_985a65760bb1b6737e9776150729083e
#
_entry.id   985a65760bb1b6737e9776150729083e
#
_cell.length_a   1.000
_cell.length_b   1.000
_cell.length_c   1.000
_cell.angle_alpha   90.00
_cell.angle_beta   90.00
_cell.angle_gamma   90.00
#
_symmetry.space_group_name_H-M   'P 1'
#
loop_
_entity.id
_entity.type
_entity.pdbx_description
1 polymer ?
#
loop_
_entity_poly.entity_id
_entity_poly.type
_entity_poly.pdbx_seq_one_letter_code
_entity_poly.pdbx_strand_id
1 'polypeptide(L)'
;MGKKYTVTYKVAPQGSQYVYQADKNEHKAGDVHSSFGGHMWYVLNDGDGNKESFGFESKHDQMLGEGQITPFDDVAYQQTSYETTVELTEFQYNRLKAFSEDPSLVGFDETRYNVAKNSCVDFVFASLKAIG
;
A
#
# COMPACT_ATOMS: atom_id res chain seq x y z
N MET A 1 -8.08 26.44 13.45
CA MET A 1 -7.05 25.40 13.54
C MET A 1 -7.13 24.50 12.35
N GLY A 2 -6.02 24.24 11.71
CA GLY A 2 -5.99 23.39 10.54
C GLY A 2 -6.10 21.92 10.89
N LYS A 3 -6.52 21.12 9.92
CA LYS A 3 -6.51 19.67 10.03
C LYS A 3 -5.07 19.18 10.07
N LYS A 4 -4.85 18.05 10.74
CA LYS A 4 -3.55 17.41 10.79
C LYS A 4 -3.55 16.21 9.83
N TYR A 5 -2.95 16.41 8.67
CA TYR A 5 -2.80 15.37 7.68
C TYR A 5 -1.58 14.51 7.99
N THR A 6 -1.72 13.20 7.88
CA THR A 6 -0.60 12.28 8.12
C THR A 6 -0.58 11.16 7.09
N VAL A 7 0.60 10.58 6.91
CA VAL A 7 0.77 9.28 6.26
C VAL A 7 1.50 8.36 7.24
N THR A 8 1.02 7.14 7.40
CA THR A 8 1.67 6.11 8.21
C THR A 8 2.16 5.01 7.28
N TYR A 9 3.47 4.80 7.26
CA TYR A 9 4.10 3.72 6.52
C TYR A 9 4.17 2.49 7.39
N LYS A 10 3.76 1.34 6.88
CA LYS A 10 3.69 0.08 7.61
C LYS A 10 4.43 -1.02 6.88
N VAL A 11 5.13 -1.86 7.66
CA VAL A 11 5.87 -3.01 7.14
C VAL A 11 5.42 -4.26 7.89
N ALA A 12 4.95 -5.25 7.14
CA ALA A 12 4.69 -6.58 7.64
C ALA A 12 5.90 -7.45 7.30
N PRO A 13 6.48 -8.19 8.28
CA PRO A 13 7.69 -8.97 8.02
C PRO A 13 7.37 -10.22 7.18
N GLN A 14 8.44 -10.81 6.63
CA GLN A 14 8.34 -12.10 5.93
C GLN A 14 7.66 -13.13 6.84
N GLY A 15 6.72 -13.87 6.28
CA GLY A 15 5.96 -14.87 7.02
C GLY A 15 4.73 -14.33 7.75
N SER A 16 4.47 -13.02 7.70
CA SER A 16 3.27 -12.42 8.28
C SER A 16 2.03 -12.99 7.64
N GLN A 17 1.00 -13.22 8.45
CA GLN A 17 -0.27 -13.69 7.94
C GLN A 17 -1.10 -12.54 7.40
N TYR A 18 -1.81 -12.82 6.31
CA TYR A 18 -2.78 -11.88 5.77
C TYR A 18 -4.07 -12.62 5.41
N VAL A 19 -5.17 -11.88 5.43
CA VAL A 19 -6.51 -12.43 5.19
C VAL A 19 -6.99 -11.92 3.83
N TYR A 20 -7.37 -12.83 2.95
CA TYR A 20 -7.95 -12.47 1.66
C TYR A 20 -9.26 -11.72 1.86
N GLN A 21 -9.37 -10.56 1.24
CA GLN A 21 -10.55 -9.70 1.35
C GLN A 21 -11.58 -9.97 0.26
N ALA A 22 -11.18 -10.73 -0.78
CA ALA A 22 -12.04 -11.13 -1.88
C ALA A 22 -11.51 -12.44 -2.46
N ASP A 23 -12.33 -13.13 -3.24
CA ASP A 23 -11.88 -14.34 -3.92
C ASP A 23 -10.77 -13.99 -4.92
N LYS A 24 -9.70 -14.78 -4.91
CA LYS A 24 -8.54 -14.54 -5.76
C LYS A 24 -7.88 -15.86 -6.09
N ASN A 25 -7.79 -16.21 -7.37
CA ASN A 25 -7.30 -17.51 -7.83
C ASN A 25 -8.08 -18.64 -7.13
N GLU A 26 -7.40 -19.53 -6.42
CA GLU A 26 -8.00 -20.62 -5.68
C GLU A 26 -8.40 -20.24 -4.25
N HIS A 27 -8.12 -18.99 -3.84
CA HIS A 27 -8.38 -18.53 -2.48
C HIS A 27 -9.72 -17.83 -2.40
N LYS A 28 -10.38 -18.01 -1.26
CA LYS A 28 -11.67 -17.40 -0.95
C LYS A 28 -11.48 -16.25 0.02
N ALA A 29 -12.38 -15.27 -0.01
CA ALA A 29 -12.42 -14.24 1.00
C ALA A 29 -12.46 -14.87 2.40
N GLY A 30 -11.62 -14.38 3.30
CA GLY A 30 -11.48 -14.92 4.65
C GLY A 30 -10.37 -15.95 4.82
N ASP A 31 -9.82 -16.48 3.73
CA ASP A 31 -8.69 -17.42 3.81
C ASP A 31 -7.46 -16.69 4.37
N VAL A 32 -6.67 -17.41 5.18
CA VAL A 32 -5.45 -16.88 5.78
C VAL A 32 -4.24 -17.47 5.09
N HIS A 33 -3.29 -16.62 4.73
CA HIS A 33 -2.06 -17.01 4.07
C HIS A 33 -0.86 -16.29 4.69
N SER A 34 0.33 -16.87 4.52
CA SER A 34 1.57 -16.23 4.95
C SER A 34 2.19 -15.47 3.79
N SER A 35 2.65 -14.25 4.07
CA SER A 35 3.36 -13.44 3.09
C SER A 35 4.73 -14.02 2.82
N PHE A 36 5.05 -14.27 1.55
CA PHE A 36 6.34 -14.86 1.17
C PHE A 36 7.52 -13.91 1.48
N GLY A 37 7.42 -12.66 1.08
CA GLY A 37 8.52 -11.69 1.20
C GLY A 37 8.23 -10.52 2.14
N GLY A 38 7.15 -10.59 2.90
CA GLY A 38 6.68 -9.43 3.65
C GLY A 38 5.90 -8.47 2.75
N HIS A 39 5.52 -7.33 3.33
CA HIS A 39 4.73 -6.35 2.58
C HIS A 39 4.91 -4.95 3.17
N MET A 40 4.85 -3.93 2.30
CA MET A 40 4.84 -2.53 2.70
C MET A 40 3.62 -1.84 2.11
N TRP A 41 3.00 -0.98 2.90
CA TRP A 41 1.90 -0.14 2.45
C TRP A 41 1.87 1.14 3.28
N TYR A 42 0.94 2.03 2.98
CA TYR A 42 0.77 3.23 3.79
C TYR A 42 -0.71 3.56 3.96
N VAL A 43 -0.98 4.33 5.00
CA VAL A 43 -2.32 4.79 5.36
C VAL A 43 -2.32 6.31 5.39
N LEU A 44 -3.22 6.92 4.62
CA LEU A 44 -3.47 8.35 4.66
C LEU A 44 -4.55 8.67 5.66
N ASN A 45 -4.36 9.75 6.42
CA ASN A 45 -5.34 10.26 7.37
C ASN A 45 -5.55 11.74 7.08
N ASP A 46 -6.80 12.13 6.86
CA ASP A 46 -7.16 13.52 6.53
C ASP A 46 -7.32 14.44 7.75
N GLY A 47 -7.12 13.90 8.95
CA GLY A 47 -7.26 14.67 10.18
C GLY A 47 -8.68 14.73 10.73
N ASP A 48 -9.65 14.24 10.00
CA ASP A 48 -11.06 14.17 10.42
C ASP A 48 -11.49 12.74 10.77
N GLY A 49 -10.52 11.82 10.88
CA GLY A 49 -10.79 10.42 11.17
C GLY A 49 -10.96 9.54 9.93
N ASN A 50 -10.87 10.10 8.74
CA ASN A 50 -10.96 9.34 7.51
C ASN A 50 -9.57 8.78 7.16
N LYS A 51 -9.49 7.47 7.08
CA LYS A 51 -8.24 6.77 6.77
C LYS A 51 -8.41 5.95 5.50
N GLU A 52 -7.41 6.01 4.63
CA GLU A 52 -7.38 5.23 3.40
C GLU A 52 -6.04 4.50 3.31
N SER A 53 -6.10 3.20 3.07
CA SER A 53 -4.93 2.33 2.94
C SER A 53 -4.59 2.12 1.47
N PHE A 54 -3.31 2.19 1.12
CA PHE A 54 -2.85 1.96 -0.26
C PHE A 54 -1.61 1.08 -0.24
N GLY A 55 -1.66 0.00 -1.00
CA GLY A 55 -0.54 -0.90 -1.22
C GLY A 55 -0.51 -1.35 -2.68
N PHE A 56 0.56 -2.01 -3.06
CA PHE A 56 0.73 -2.53 -4.42
C PHE A 56 1.09 -4.00 -4.33
N GLU A 57 0.36 -4.83 -5.08
CA GLU A 57 0.58 -6.27 -5.08
C GLU A 57 0.40 -6.87 -6.48
N SER A 58 0.83 -8.11 -6.62
CA SER A 58 0.51 -8.90 -7.81
C SER A 58 -0.97 -9.23 -7.84
N LYS A 59 -1.60 -8.98 -8.98
CA LYS A 59 -3.02 -9.25 -9.16
C LYS A 59 -3.34 -10.75 -9.10
N HIS A 60 -2.38 -11.59 -9.49
CA HIS A 60 -2.55 -13.04 -9.58
C HIS A 60 -1.61 -13.83 -8.67
N ASP A 61 -1.07 -13.21 -7.61
CA ASP A 61 -0.12 -13.80 -6.67
C ASP A 61 1.12 -14.40 -7.34
N GLN A 62 1.64 -13.70 -8.35
CA GLN A 62 2.82 -14.12 -9.11
C GLN A 62 3.98 -13.15 -8.88
N MET A 63 5.21 -13.64 -9.05
CA MET A 63 6.39 -12.79 -8.95
C MET A 63 6.49 -11.77 -10.08
N LEU A 64 5.88 -12.08 -11.22
CA LEU A 64 5.81 -11.25 -12.42
C LEU A 64 4.39 -11.29 -12.94
N GLY A 65 3.92 -10.18 -13.50
CA GLY A 65 2.62 -10.13 -14.15
C GLY A 65 1.89 -8.84 -13.85
N GLU A 66 0.57 -8.89 -13.92
CA GLU A 66 -0.26 -7.72 -13.66
C GLU A 66 -0.20 -7.31 -12.19
N GLY A 67 -0.12 -5.99 -11.95
CA GLY A 67 -0.18 -5.43 -10.63
C GLY A 67 -1.54 -4.79 -10.33
N GLN A 68 -1.77 -4.50 -9.06
CA GLN A 68 -2.96 -3.75 -8.64
C GLN A 68 -2.68 -2.96 -7.36
N ILE A 69 -3.32 -1.81 -7.26
CA ILE A 69 -3.33 -1.03 -6.02
C ILE A 69 -4.42 -1.61 -5.12
N THR A 70 -4.07 -1.87 -3.86
CA THR A 70 -5.01 -2.45 -2.89
C THR A 70 -5.38 -1.43 -1.82
N PRO A 71 -6.68 -1.26 -1.53
CA PRO A 71 -7.13 -0.33 -0.49
C PRO A 71 -7.40 -0.99 0.86
N PHE A 72 -7.01 -2.26 1.03
CA PHE A 72 -7.42 -3.05 2.19
C PHE A 72 -6.26 -3.67 2.98
N ASP A 73 -5.01 -3.28 2.72
CA ASP A 73 -3.85 -3.91 3.37
C ASP A 73 -3.88 -3.73 4.89
N ASP A 74 -4.40 -2.61 5.34
CA ASP A 74 -4.49 -2.31 6.77
C ASP A 74 -5.46 -3.25 7.51
N VAL A 75 -6.41 -3.82 6.81
CA VAL A 75 -7.33 -4.82 7.34
C VAL A 75 -6.78 -6.23 7.11
N ALA A 76 -6.17 -6.46 5.95
CA ALA A 76 -5.67 -7.78 5.57
C ALA A 76 -4.47 -8.23 6.42
N TYR A 77 -3.57 -7.30 6.77
CA TYR A 77 -2.39 -7.60 7.58
C TYR A 77 -2.63 -7.14 9.02
N GLN A 78 -2.61 -8.10 9.94
CA GLN A 78 -2.93 -7.83 11.34
C GLN A 78 -1.70 -7.54 12.19
N GLN A 79 -0.50 -7.80 11.67
CA GLN A 79 0.75 -7.61 12.39
C GLN A 79 1.72 -6.81 11.54
N THR A 80 2.36 -5.82 12.18
CA THR A 80 3.42 -5.03 11.55
C THR A 80 4.66 -5.09 12.43
N SER A 81 5.84 -5.10 11.80
CA SER A 81 7.12 -5.04 12.50
C SER A 81 7.60 -3.60 12.62
N TYR A 82 7.10 -2.70 11.80
CA TYR A 82 7.52 -1.31 11.77
C TYR A 82 6.39 -0.42 11.29
N GLU A 83 6.20 0.69 11.98
CA GLU A 83 5.28 1.74 11.57
C GLU A 83 5.93 3.09 11.83
N THR A 84 5.77 4.02 10.90
CA THR A 84 6.20 5.40 11.11
C THR A 84 5.16 6.35 10.53
N THR A 85 4.85 7.39 11.29
CA THR A 85 3.86 8.39 10.89
C THR A 85 4.56 9.70 10.60
N VAL A 86 4.27 10.28 9.45
CA VAL A 86 4.80 11.56 9.01
C VAL A 86 3.65 12.55 8.85
N GLU A 87 3.81 13.73 9.44
CA GLU A 87 2.85 14.80 9.27
C GLU A 87 3.05 15.46 7.91
N LEU A 88 1.95 15.71 7.20
CA LEU A 88 1.95 16.28 5.86
C LEU A 88 1.31 17.65 5.86
N THR A 89 1.78 18.52 4.97
CA THR A 89 1.00 19.70 4.61
C THR A 89 -0.22 19.28 3.80
N GLU A 90 -1.22 20.13 3.72
CA GLU A 90 -2.39 19.85 2.88
C GLU A 90 -1.98 19.62 1.42
N PHE A 91 -1.02 20.39 0.92
CA PHE A 91 -0.50 20.22 -0.43
C PHE A 91 0.13 18.84 -0.63
N GLN A 92 0.95 18.40 0.32
CA GLN A 92 1.57 17.08 0.27
C GLN A 92 0.54 15.96 0.34
N TYR A 93 -0.45 16.11 1.22
CA TYR A 93 -1.55 15.14 1.34
C TYR A 93 -2.30 14.99 0.02
N ASN A 94 -2.66 16.11 -0.60
CA ASN A 94 -3.40 16.09 -1.86
C ASN A 94 -2.57 15.45 -2.99
N ARG A 95 -1.26 15.71 -3.02
CA ARG A 95 -0.37 15.10 -4.00
C ARG A 95 -0.25 13.58 -3.78
N LEU A 96 -0.10 13.17 -2.53
CA LEU A 96 0.01 11.75 -2.20
C LEU A 96 -1.28 11.01 -2.51
N LYS A 97 -2.42 11.62 -2.21
CA LYS A 97 -3.72 11.05 -2.55
C LYS A 97 -3.88 10.91 -4.06
N ALA A 98 -3.52 11.93 -4.83
CA ALA A 98 -3.58 11.88 -6.29
C ALA A 98 -2.67 10.77 -6.84
N PHE A 99 -1.45 10.66 -6.33
CA PHE A 99 -0.54 9.56 -6.69
C PHE A 99 -1.16 8.20 -6.38
N SER A 100 -1.75 8.06 -5.20
CA SER A 100 -2.31 6.78 -4.75
C SER A 100 -3.45 6.31 -5.66
N GLU A 101 -4.19 7.24 -6.22
CA GLU A 101 -5.27 6.96 -7.15
C GLU A 101 -4.75 6.76 -8.59
N ASP A 102 -3.63 7.40 -8.94
CA ASP A 102 -3.01 7.30 -10.26
C ASP A 102 -1.49 7.38 -10.15
N PRO A 103 -0.81 6.26 -9.84
CA PRO A 103 0.64 6.25 -9.67
C PRO A 103 1.44 6.68 -10.91
N SER A 104 0.82 6.68 -12.09
CA SER A 104 1.49 7.12 -13.32
C SER A 104 1.88 8.59 -13.27
N LEU A 105 1.32 9.39 -12.36
CA LEU A 105 1.66 10.81 -12.20
C LEU A 105 3.14 11.03 -11.88
N VAL A 106 3.81 10.04 -11.29
CA VAL A 106 5.27 10.09 -11.06
C VAL A 106 6.01 9.00 -11.84
N GLY A 107 5.36 8.45 -12.86
CA GLY A 107 5.98 7.45 -13.73
C GLY A 107 5.97 6.03 -13.18
N PHE A 108 5.19 5.75 -12.15
CA PHE A 108 5.07 4.39 -11.64
C PHE A 108 4.03 3.59 -12.44
N ASP A 109 4.41 2.42 -12.92
CA ASP A 109 3.53 1.55 -13.70
C ASP A 109 2.81 0.56 -12.77
N GLU A 110 1.57 0.87 -12.41
CA GLU A 110 0.74 0.03 -11.55
C GLU A 110 0.19 -1.21 -12.25
N THR A 111 0.28 -1.28 -13.58
CA THR A 111 -0.25 -2.41 -14.35
C THR A 111 0.67 -3.61 -14.35
N ARG A 112 1.92 -3.44 -13.93
CA ARG A 112 2.92 -4.50 -13.93
C ARG A 112 3.56 -4.69 -12.58
N TYR A 113 3.49 -5.90 -12.06
CA TYR A 113 4.17 -6.28 -10.84
C TYR A 113 5.42 -7.08 -11.17
N ASN A 114 6.54 -6.73 -10.53
CA ASN A 114 7.81 -7.45 -10.63
C ASN A 114 8.45 -7.42 -9.24
N VAL A 115 8.60 -8.59 -8.62
CA VAL A 115 9.13 -8.69 -7.25
C VAL A 115 10.51 -8.05 -7.10
N ALA A 116 11.31 -8.01 -8.16
CA ALA A 116 12.66 -7.45 -8.12
C ALA A 116 12.72 -5.98 -8.53
N LYS A 117 11.84 -5.52 -9.43
CA LYS A 117 11.97 -4.20 -10.06
C LYS A 117 10.77 -3.28 -9.89
N ASN A 118 9.60 -3.81 -9.57
CA ASN A 118 8.38 -3.02 -9.45
C ASN A 118 7.43 -3.67 -8.45
N SER A 119 7.81 -3.64 -7.19
CA SER A 119 7.10 -4.30 -6.08
C SER A 119 6.38 -3.30 -5.18
N CYS A 120 5.81 -3.80 -4.09
CA CYS A 120 5.19 -2.96 -3.07
C CYS A 120 6.18 -1.95 -2.48
N VAL A 121 7.46 -2.30 -2.36
CA VAL A 121 8.49 -1.40 -1.86
C VAL A 121 8.73 -0.26 -2.84
N ASP A 122 8.78 -0.56 -4.14
CA ASP A 122 8.95 0.47 -5.18
C ASP A 122 7.77 1.42 -5.22
N PHE A 123 6.56 0.92 -4.99
CA PHE A 123 5.37 1.75 -4.89
C PHE A 123 5.48 2.73 -3.71
N VAL A 124 5.90 2.25 -2.54
CA VAL A 124 6.09 3.11 -1.37
C VAL A 124 7.17 4.16 -1.63
N PHE A 125 8.29 3.78 -2.25
CA PHE A 125 9.33 4.75 -2.60
C PHE A 125 8.83 5.79 -3.61
N ALA A 126 8.00 5.38 -4.57
CA ALA A 126 7.40 6.31 -5.52
C ALA A 126 6.47 7.31 -4.80
N SER A 127 5.77 6.86 -3.75
CA SER A 127 4.93 7.74 -2.95
C SER A 127 5.73 8.87 -2.30
N LEU A 128 6.97 8.60 -1.89
CA LEU A 128 7.85 9.60 -1.31
C LEU A 128 8.21 10.70 -2.32
N LYS A 129 8.34 10.34 -3.60
CA LYS A 129 8.58 11.32 -4.66
C LYS A 129 7.36 12.23 -4.85
N ALA A 130 6.17 11.71 -4.64
CA ALA A 130 4.94 12.49 -4.81
C ALA A 130 4.85 13.63 -3.78
N ILE A 131 5.39 13.45 -2.60
CA ILE A 131 5.32 14.48 -1.55
C ILE A 131 6.56 15.38 -1.51
N GLY A 132 7.55 15.09 -2.32
CA GLY A 132 8.76 15.93 -2.44
C GLY A 132 9.95 15.40 -1.68
#